data_34661e4e2d9dcd3020e50474241123af
#
_entry.id   34661e4e2d9dcd3020e50474241123af
#
_cell.length_a   1.000
_cell.length_b   1.000
_cell.length_c   1.000
_cell.angle_alpha   90.00
_cell.angle_beta   90.00
_cell.angle_gamma   90.00
#
_symmetry.space_group_name_H-M   'P 1'
#
loop_
_entity.id
_entity.type
_entity.pdbx_description
1 polymer ?
#
loop_
_entity_poly.entity_id
_entity_poly.type
_entity_poly.pdbx_seq_one_letter_code
_entity_poly.pdbx_strand_id
1 'polypeptide(L)'
;MQELEDEGLVSRIVSGRNRTNAMREVNNVLATQPIYQIYHDGIEAILRGYKMTLQDAKDGLLDIYTKVLRHFGSTGELTAKDADQLDRLRILFGLPEDEIAELNNRVLDQLKESSV
;
A
#
# COMPACT_ATOMS: atom_id res chain seq x y z
N MET A 1 11.39 -3.27 35.71
CA MET A 1 10.20 -3.59 34.94
C MET A 1 9.46 -2.40 34.39
N GLN A 2 9.72 -1.23 34.93
CA GLN A 2 9.27 0.01 34.31
C GLN A 2 9.79 0.15 32.88
N GLU A 3 10.95 -0.41 32.64
CA GLU A 3 11.58 -0.40 31.32
C GLU A 3 10.70 -1.08 30.26
N LEU A 4 9.98 -2.14 30.62
CA LEU A 4 9.09 -2.84 29.68
C LEU A 4 7.85 -2.01 29.35
N GLU A 5 7.31 -1.27 30.30
CA GLU A 5 6.18 -0.39 30.05
C GLU A 5 6.60 0.82 29.20
N ASP A 6 7.74 1.41 29.52
CA ASP A 6 8.31 2.52 28.76
C ASP A 6 8.67 2.07 27.33
N GLU A 7 9.21 0.88 27.20
CA GLU A 7 9.51 0.30 25.88
C GLU A 7 8.24 0.08 25.08
N GLY A 8 7.16 -0.38 25.73
CA GLY A 8 5.88 -0.57 25.06
C GLY A 8 5.30 0.73 24.52
N LEU A 9 5.37 1.80 25.32
CA LEU A 9 4.88 3.11 24.91
C LEU A 9 5.75 3.72 23.82
N VAL A 10 7.06 3.70 24.02
CA VAL A 10 8.02 4.20 23.03
C VAL A 10 7.94 3.39 21.74
N SER A 11 7.78 2.07 21.85
CA SER A 11 7.65 1.19 20.70
C SER A 11 6.41 1.55 19.85
N ARG A 12 5.29 1.91 20.48
CA ARG A 12 4.10 2.34 19.75
C ARG A 12 4.34 3.64 18.99
N ILE A 13 5.00 4.60 19.61
CA ILE A 13 5.33 5.88 18.98
C ILE A 13 6.31 5.67 17.84
N VAL A 14 7.35 4.88 18.07
CA VAL A 14 8.37 4.57 17.07
C VAL A 14 7.75 3.77 15.92
N SER A 15 6.89 2.80 16.21
CA SER A 15 6.21 2.01 15.18
C SER A 15 5.34 2.89 14.29
N GLY A 16 4.65 3.88 14.88
CA GLY A 16 3.87 4.84 14.10
C GLY A 16 4.72 5.67 13.18
N ARG A 17 5.86 6.18 13.67
CA ARG A 17 6.83 6.92 12.85
C ARG A 17 7.44 6.04 11.77
N ASN A 18 7.83 4.82 12.14
CA ASN A 18 8.41 3.88 11.20
C ASN A 18 7.45 3.54 10.08
N ARG A 19 6.17 3.32 10.42
CA ARG A 19 5.14 3.06 9.42
C ARG A 19 5.01 4.23 8.46
N THR A 20 4.93 5.47 8.96
CA THR A 20 4.82 6.66 8.13
C THR A 20 6.03 6.81 7.22
N ASN A 21 7.23 6.64 7.77
CA ASN A 21 8.47 6.75 7.00
C ASN A 21 8.62 5.63 5.98
N ALA A 22 8.26 4.40 6.35
CA ALA A 22 8.29 3.27 5.43
C ALA A 22 7.33 3.49 4.26
N MET A 23 6.12 3.95 4.54
CA MET A 23 5.12 4.23 3.50
C MET A 23 5.58 5.37 2.59
N ARG A 24 6.25 6.36 3.14
CA ARG A 24 6.83 7.46 2.36
C ARG A 24 7.89 6.94 1.38
N GLU A 25 8.76 6.03 1.82
CA GLU A 25 9.77 5.44 0.95
C GLU A 25 9.13 4.57 -0.13
N VAL A 26 8.12 3.78 0.21
CA VAL A 26 7.38 2.98 -0.76
C VAL A 26 6.74 3.91 -1.81
N ASN A 27 6.09 4.98 -1.39
CA ASN A 27 5.54 5.98 -2.30
C ASN A 27 6.60 6.58 -3.21
N ASN A 28 7.77 6.91 -2.67
CA ASN A 28 8.86 7.49 -3.46
C ASN A 28 9.34 6.52 -4.54
N VAL A 29 9.47 5.24 -4.21
CA VAL A 29 9.85 4.22 -5.19
C VAL A 29 8.80 4.14 -6.30
N LEU A 30 7.52 4.13 -5.95
CA LEU A 30 6.42 4.08 -6.94
C LEU A 30 6.38 5.33 -7.82
N ALA A 31 6.77 6.49 -7.25
CA ALA A 31 6.79 7.75 -7.99
C ALA A 31 7.98 7.86 -8.96
N THR A 32 9.09 7.18 -8.64
CA THR A 32 10.35 7.32 -9.40
C THR A 32 10.65 6.16 -10.32
N GLN A 33 9.96 5.02 -10.18
CA GLN A 33 10.21 3.83 -10.98
C GLN A 33 8.90 3.27 -11.53
N PRO A 34 8.88 2.76 -12.78
CA PRO A 34 7.70 2.06 -13.28
C PRO A 34 7.42 0.82 -12.43
N ILE A 35 6.14 0.52 -12.23
CA ILE A 35 5.71 -0.61 -11.38
C ILE A 35 6.36 -1.92 -11.82
N TYR A 36 6.47 -2.17 -13.13
CA TYR A 36 7.03 -3.42 -13.64
C TYR A 36 8.55 -3.55 -13.42
N GLN A 37 9.24 -2.48 -13.01
CA GLN A 37 10.66 -2.51 -12.67
C GLN A 37 10.91 -2.68 -11.16
N ILE A 38 9.85 -2.64 -10.36
CA ILE A 38 9.94 -2.79 -8.91
C ILE A 38 9.76 -4.26 -8.56
N TYR A 39 10.65 -4.80 -7.76
CA TYR A 39 10.58 -6.18 -7.31
C TYR A 39 9.95 -6.27 -5.92
N HIS A 40 9.22 -7.36 -5.69
CA HIS A 40 8.64 -7.65 -4.37
C HIS A 40 9.71 -7.59 -3.27
N ASP A 41 10.88 -8.15 -3.53
CA ASP A 41 12.02 -8.13 -2.58
C ASP A 41 12.45 -6.71 -2.24
N GLY A 42 12.31 -5.78 -3.16
CA GLY A 42 12.63 -4.37 -2.91
C GLY A 42 11.70 -3.74 -1.89
N ILE A 43 10.42 -4.04 -1.97
CA ILE A 43 9.44 -3.55 -1.00
C ILE A 43 9.70 -4.18 0.37
N GLU A 44 9.94 -5.48 0.43
CA GLU A 44 10.28 -6.17 1.67
C GLU A 44 11.56 -5.60 2.31
N ALA A 45 12.55 -5.28 1.48
CA ALA A 45 13.81 -4.72 1.97
C ALA A 45 13.60 -3.34 2.61
N ILE A 46 12.75 -2.50 2.02
CA ILE A 46 12.38 -1.20 2.60
C ILE A 46 11.74 -1.42 3.97
N LEU A 47 10.77 -2.32 4.05
CA LEU A 47 10.06 -2.60 5.30
C LEU A 47 10.99 -3.15 6.37
N ARG A 48 11.92 -4.05 6.00
CA ARG A 48 12.90 -4.59 6.93
C ARG A 48 13.81 -3.50 7.50
N GLY A 49 14.14 -2.50 6.70
CA GLY A 49 14.89 -1.34 7.16
C GLY A 49 14.22 -0.60 8.30
N TYR A 50 12.89 -0.70 8.38
CA TYR A 50 12.07 -0.11 9.45
C TYR A 50 11.57 -1.17 10.43
N LYS A 51 12.11 -2.39 10.39
CA LYS A 51 11.74 -3.51 11.26
C LYS A 51 10.27 -3.88 11.14
N MET A 52 9.75 -3.84 9.90
CA MET A 52 8.36 -4.17 9.59
C MET A 52 8.28 -5.35 8.63
N THR A 53 7.23 -6.14 8.77
CA THR A 53 6.85 -7.17 7.79
C THR A 53 5.77 -6.62 6.88
N LEU A 54 5.43 -7.35 5.80
CA LEU A 54 4.29 -7.00 4.94
C LEU A 54 2.99 -6.97 5.75
N GLN A 55 2.84 -7.89 6.69
CA GLN A 55 1.65 -7.95 7.53
C GLN A 55 1.53 -6.70 8.40
N ASP A 56 2.63 -6.23 8.99
CA ASP A 56 2.66 -5.01 9.79
C ASP A 56 2.29 -3.78 8.96
N ALA A 57 2.67 -3.78 7.69
CA ALA A 57 2.49 -2.65 6.79
C ALA A 57 1.19 -2.75 5.98
N LYS A 58 0.39 -3.80 6.15
CA LYS A 58 -0.76 -4.10 5.29
C LYS A 58 -1.70 -2.90 5.13
N ASP A 59 -2.07 -2.25 6.23
CA ASP A 59 -2.99 -1.12 6.20
C ASP A 59 -2.43 0.06 5.38
N GLY A 60 -1.14 0.35 5.57
CA GLY A 60 -0.47 1.41 4.81
C GLY A 60 -0.35 1.07 3.33
N LEU A 61 -0.04 -0.18 3.02
CA LEU A 61 0.06 -0.65 1.63
C LEU A 61 -1.30 -0.65 0.95
N LEU A 62 -2.36 -1.03 1.67
CA LEU A 62 -3.74 -0.94 1.17
C LEU A 62 -4.13 0.50 0.88
N ASP A 63 -3.72 1.43 1.73
CA ASP A 63 -3.99 2.85 1.54
C ASP A 63 -3.31 3.36 0.26
N ILE A 64 -2.06 3.00 0.04
CA ILE A 64 -1.34 3.35 -1.19
C ILE A 64 -2.03 2.73 -2.41
N TYR A 65 -2.37 1.45 -2.34
CA TYR A 65 -3.08 0.78 -3.43
C TYR A 65 -4.38 1.50 -3.76
N THR A 66 -5.15 1.86 -2.74
CA THR A 66 -6.42 2.56 -2.91
C THR A 66 -6.24 3.91 -3.59
N LYS A 67 -5.20 4.66 -3.23
CA LYS A 67 -4.90 5.95 -3.87
C LYS A 67 -4.56 5.79 -5.35
N VAL A 68 -3.77 4.78 -5.70
CA VAL A 68 -3.43 4.47 -7.09
C VAL A 68 -4.68 4.05 -7.86
N LEU A 69 -5.52 3.21 -7.25
CA LEU A 69 -6.77 2.76 -7.83
C LEU A 69 -7.70 3.96 -8.13
N ARG A 70 -7.83 4.87 -7.20
CA ARG A 70 -8.65 6.08 -7.39
C ARG A 70 -8.12 6.96 -8.50
N HIS A 71 -6.80 7.05 -8.62
CA HIS A 71 -6.18 7.82 -9.70
C HIS A 71 -6.48 7.21 -11.06
N PHE A 72 -6.26 5.91 -11.23
CA PHE A 72 -6.50 5.23 -12.50
C PHE A 72 -7.99 5.13 -12.84
N GLY A 73 -8.81 4.91 -11.84
CA GLY A 73 -10.26 4.70 -12.01
C GLY A 73 -11.09 5.97 -11.81
N SER A 74 -10.53 7.15 -11.98
CA SER A 74 -11.20 8.41 -11.68
C SER A 74 -12.51 8.61 -12.45
N THR A 75 -12.67 7.97 -13.60
CA THR A 75 -13.93 8.00 -14.37
C THR A 75 -14.88 6.87 -14.02
N GLY A 76 -14.49 5.99 -13.08
CA GLY A 76 -15.28 4.81 -12.71
C GLY A 76 -14.96 3.59 -13.55
N GLU A 77 -14.01 3.68 -14.48
CA GLU A 77 -13.60 2.59 -15.35
C GLU A 77 -12.08 2.47 -15.37
N LEU A 78 -11.59 1.25 -15.55
CA LEU A 78 -10.17 0.96 -15.70
C LEU A 78 -9.90 0.46 -17.10
N THR A 79 -8.82 0.94 -17.72
CA THR A 79 -8.32 0.34 -18.96
C THR A 79 -7.65 -1.00 -18.64
N ALA A 80 -7.44 -1.82 -19.67
CA ALA A 80 -6.72 -3.09 -19.50
C ALA A 80 -5.31 -2.85 -18.95
N LYS A 81 -4.66 -1.78 -19.39
CA LYS A 81 -3.33 -1.39 -18.91
C LYS A 81 -3.35 -1.00 -17.44
N ASP A 82 -4.34 -0.21 -17.03
CA ASP A 82 -4.50 0.20 -15.62
C ASP A 82 -4.74 -1.02 -14.73
N ALA A 83 -5.61 -1.93 -15.17
CA ALA A 83 -5.91 -3.15 -14.43
C ALA A 83 -4.66 -4.02 -14.27
N ASP A 84 -3.83 -4.14 -15.30
CA ASP A 84 -2.57 -4.88 -15.24
C ASP A 84 -1.61 -4.26 -14.24
N GLN A 85 -1.46 -2.94 -14.25
CA GLN A 85 -0.59 -2.24 -13.31
C GLN A 85 -1.04 -2.40 -11.86
N LEU A 86 -2.35 -2.33 -11.63
CA LEU A 86 -2.91 -2.54 -10.30
C LEU A 86 -2.70 -3.98 -9.81
N ASP A 87 -2.81 -4.96 -10.69
CA ASP A 87 -2.55 -6.35 -10.34
C ASP A 87 -1.08 -6.55 -9.96
N ARG A 88 -0.16 -5.93 -10.70
CA ARG A 88 1.27 -5.97 -10.36
C ARG A 88 1.54 -5.31 -9.02
N LEU A 89 0.88 -4.19 -8.73
CA LEU A 89 1.01 -3.51 -7.46
C LEU A 89 0.50 -4.38 -6.31
N ARG A 90 -0.64 -5.07 -6.51
CA ARG A 90 -1.17 -6.02 -5.55
C ARG A 90 -0.15 -7.10 -5.20
N ILE A 91 0.48 -7.67 -6.23
CA ILE A 91 1.50 -8.71 -6.06
C ILE A 91 2.71 -8.17 -5.32
N LEU A 92 3.17 -6.97 -5.67
CA LEU A 92 4.30 -6.31 -5.00
C LEU A 92 4.05 -6.15 -3.50
N PHE A 93 2.84 -5.81 -3.13
CA PHE A 93 2.48 -5.58 -1.73
C PHE A 93 2.02 -6.83 -1.01
N GLY A 94 1.92 -7.96 -1.71
CA GLY A 94 1.48 -9.23 -1.12
C GLY A 94 0.02 -9.18 -0.66
N LEU A 95 -0.83 -8.42 -1.34
CA LEU A 95 -2.23 -8.27 -0.97
C LEU A 95 -3.07 -9.42 -1.53
N PRO A 96 -4.03 -9.97 -0.75
CA PRO A 96 -4.87 -11.07 -1.23
C PRO A 96 -5.75 -10.68 -2.41
N GLU A 97 -5.85 -11.57 -3.39
CA GLU A 97 -6.60 -11.32 -4.62
C GLU A 97 -8.08 -11.06 -4.38
N ASP A 98 -8.72 -11.85 -3.54
CA ASP A 98 -10.15 -11.73 -3.24
C ASP A 98 -10.49 -10.43 -2.50
N GLU A 99 -9.67 -10.04 -1.53
CA GLU A 99 -9.85 -8.77 -0.83
C GLU A 99 -9.73 -7.58 -1.79
N ILE A 100 -8.76 -7.66 -2.70
CA ILE A 100 -8.51 -6.58 -3.65
C ILE A 100 -9.60 -6.52 -4.72
N ALA A 101 -10.11 -7.66 -5.18
CA ALA A 101 -11.22 -7.67 -6.13
C ALA A 101 -12.46 -6.98 -5.54
N GLU A 102 -12.76 -7.26 -4.28
CA GLU A 102 -13.87 -6.63 -3.57
C GLU A 102 -13.63 -5.12 -3.39
N LEU A 103 -12.43 -4.74 -3.00
CA LEU A 103 -12.04 -3.33 -2.85
C LEU A 103 -12.17 -2.58 -4.18
N ASN A 104 -11.68 -3.16 -5.27
CA ASN A 104 -11.76 -2.56 -6.59
C ASN A 104 -13.21 -2.27 -6.98
N ASN A 105 -14.08 -3.24 -6.81
CA ASN A 105 -15.50 -3.09 -7.15
C ASN A 105 -16.13 -1.97 -6.33
N ARG A 106 -15.89 -1.95 -5.02
CA ARG A 106 -16.46 -0.95 -4.13
C ARG A 106 -15.98 0.45 -4.47
N VAL A 107 -14.68 0.62 -4.68
CA VAL A 107 -14.10 1.94 -4.98
C VAL A 107 -14.55 2.43 -6.35
N LEU A 108 -14.57 1.57 -7.36
CA LEU A 108 -15.01 1.96 -8.70
C LEU A 108 -16.48 2.36 -8.72
N ASP A 109 -17.34 1.65 -7.98
CA ASP A 109 -18.74 2.02 -7.85
C ASP A 109 -18.90 3.41 -7.21
N GLN A 110 -18.11 3.70 -6.17
CA GLN A 110 -18.10 5.01 -5.53
C GLN A 110 -17.67 6.11 -6.49
N LEU A 111 -16.65 5.85 -7.31
CA LEU A 111 -16.16 6.81 -8.29
C LEU A 111 -17.17 7.06 -9.40
N LYS A 112 -17.88 6.04 -9.85
CA LYS A 112 -18.96 6.18 -10.83
C LYS A 112 -20.06 7.07 -10.29
N GLU A 113 -20.47 6.86 -9.05
CA GLU A 113 -21.50 7.69 -8.41
C GLU A 113 -21.06 9.14 -8.29
N SER A 114 -19.76 9.36 -7.98
CA SER A 114 -19.23 10.72 -7.84
C SER A 114 -19.11 11.46 -9.16
N SER A 115 -18.97 10.76 -10.28
CA SER A 115 -18.80 11.37 -11.60
C SER A 115 -20.12 11.67 -12.32
N VAL A 116 -21.25 11.34 -11.73
CA VAL A 116 -22.58 11.62 -12.28
C VAL A 116 -23.12 13.03 -11.83
#